data_bbeec91a773d806eb6940249fa6d4ef2
#
_entry.id   bbeec91a773d806eb6940249fa6d4ef2
#
_cell.length_a   1.000
_cell.length_b   1.000
_cell.length_c   1.000
_cell.angle_alpha   90.00
_cell.angle_beta   90.00
_cell.angle_gamma   90.00
#
_symmetry.space_group_name_H-M   'P 1'
#
loop_
_entity.id
_entity.type
_entity.pdbx_description
1 polymer ?
#
loop_
_entity_poly.entity_id
_entity_poly.type
_entity_poly.pdbx_seq_one_letter_code
_entity_poly.pdbx_strand_id
1 'polypeptide(L)'
;VICNLGLDHTEFLGNTLEEIAQAKAGIIKPGCSAVLYRGSPSVEAVFEEACKARGVELCKADFSALVSRSHSFAGQVFDFGSRKALEIPLLGAHQLRNAAVVLTAVGCLIRRGWSISEENIRDGLRDVVWPGRFELLRRNPDVIVDGGHNPQCLEALAQNVRDYLAGRNITALTGVMADKDYTHMYETMA
;
A
#
# COMPACT_ATOMS: atom_id res chain seq x y z
N VAL A 1 -0.42 -12.38 2.55
CA VAL A 1 -0.31 -10.95 2.85
C VAL A 1 -1.69 -10.33 2.78
N ILE A 2 -2.04 -9.49 3.76
CA ILE A 2 -3.29 -8.74 3.84
C ILE A 2 -2.92 -7.27 3.74
N CYS A 3 -3.32 -6.66 2.63
CA CYS A 3 -3.06 -5.25 2.34
C CYS A 3 -4.04 -4.34 3.07
N ASN A 4 -3.91 -3.02 2.89
CA ASN A 4 -4.83 -2.04 3.45
C ASN A 4 -6.29 -2.38 3.11
N LEU A 5 -7.19 -2.19 4.08
CA LEU A 5 -8.61 -2.37 3.90
C LEU A 5 -9.30 -1.02 3.70
N GLY A 6 -10.25 -1.01 2.78
CA GLY A 6 -11.15 0.11 2.53
C GLY A 6 -12.56 -0.37 2.25
N LEU A 7 -13.51 0.53 2.35
CA LEU A 7 -14.88 0.27 1.92
C LEU A 7 -14.88 0.20 0.39
N ASP A 8 -14.79 -1.00 -0.13
CA ASP A 8 -14.89 -1.32 -1.55
C ASP A 8 -15.59 -2.68 -1.70
N HIS A 9 -16.33 -2.86 -2.79
CA HIS A 9 -17.14 -4.08 -3.01
C HIS A 9 -18.11 -4.38 -1.84
N THR A 10 -18.70 -3.33 -1.26
CA THR A 10 -19.56 -3.45 -0.07
C THR A 10 -20.76 -4.37 -0.26
N GLU A 11 -21.26 -4.50 -1.48
CA GLU A 11 -22.33 -5.42 -1.84
C GLU A 11 -21.99 -6.90 -1.57
N PHE A 12 -20.69 -7.26 -1.59
CA PHE A 12 -20.21 -8.64 -1.44
C PHE A 12 -19.46 -8.89 -0.15
N LEU A 13 -18.75 -7.89 0.37
CA LEU A 13 -17.82 -8.08 1.47
C LEU A 13 -18.33 -7.53 2.81
N GLY A 14 -19.45 -6.80 2.80
CA GLY A 14 -20.03 -6.18 3.98
C GLY A 14 -19.88 -4.65 4.00
N ASN A 15 -20.60 -4.01 4.92
CA ASN A 15 -20.72 -2.55 5.02
C ASN A 15 -19.78 -1.95 6.07
N THR A 16 -19.03 -2.78 6.79
CA THR A 16 -18.06 -2.36 7.80
C THR A 16 -16.67 -2.91 7.48
N LEU A 17 -15.63 -2.24 7.96
CA LEU A 17 -14.25 -2.73 7.79
C LEU A 17 -14.02 -4.06 8.49
N GLU A 18 -14.72 -4.33 9.59
CA GLU A 18 -14.68 -5.58 10.35
C GLU A 18 -15.28 -6.73 9.54
N GLU A 19 -16.42 -6.53 8.88
CA GLU A 19 -17.03 -7.53 7.99
C GLU A 19 -16.12 -7.85 6.80
N ILE A 20 -15.55 -6.84 6.17
CA ILE A 20 -14.55 -6.99 5.11
C ILE A 20 -13.31 -7.75 5.63
N ALA A 21 -12.86 -7.45 6.85
CA ALA A 21 -11.74 -8.15 7.48
C ALA A 21 -12.06 -9.62 7.71
N GLN A 22 -13.27 -9.95 8.18
CA GLN A 22 -13.72 -11.34 8.39
C GLN A 22 -13.72 -12.11 7.06
N ALA A 23 -14.27 -11.53 6.00
CA ALA A 23 -14.25 -12.14 4.67
C ALA A 23 -12.81 -12.40 4.18
N LYS A 24 -11.93 -11.41 4.32
CA LYS A 24 -10.51 -11.53 3.91
C LYS A 24 -9.70 -12.45 4.82
N ALA A 25 -10.08 -12.64 6.09
CA ALA A 25 -9.44 -13.60 6.98
C ALA A 25 -9.60 -15.06 6.53
N GLY A 26 -10.55 -15.33 5.63
CA GLY A 26 -10.70 -16.62 4.98
C GLY A 26 -9.46 -17.10 4.19
N ILE A 27 -8.57 -16.19 3.77
CA ILE A 27 -7.30 -16.54 3.10
C ILE A 27 -6.28 -17.19 4.03
N ILE A 28 -6.39 -16.98 5.34
CA ILE A 28 -5.47 -17.52 6.33
C ILE A 28 -5.68 -19.03 6.46
N LYS A 29 -4.66 -19.82 6.19
CA LYS A 29 -4.71 -21.30 6.23
C LYS A 29 -3.67 -21.83 7.21
N PRO A 30 -3.92 -22.99 7.87
CA PRO A 30 -2.90 -23.64 8.68
C PRO A 30 -1.60 -23.84 7.89
N GLY A 31 -0.46 -23.70 8.57
CA GLY A 31 0.86 -23.86 7.96
C GLY A 31 1.40 -22.66 7.20
N CYS A 32 0.63 -21.57 7.04
CA CYS A 32 1.15 -20.31 6.49
C CYS A 32 1.70 -19.37 7.59
N SER A 33 2.31 -18.27 7.21
CA SER A 33 2.44 -17.06 8.03
C SER A 33 1.55 -15.98 7.43
N ALA A 34 0.89 -15.18 8.25
CA ALA A 34 0.10 -14.04 7.82
C ALA A 34 0.87 -12.74 8.02
N VAL A 35 0.82 -11.85 7.05
CA VAL A 35 1.38 -10.49 7.15
C VAL A 35 0.26 -9.49 6.98
N LEU A 36 0.15 -8.54 7.91
CA LEU A 36 -0.93 -7.57 7.96
C LEU A 36 -0.39 -6.15 7.76
N TYR A 37 -0.98 -5.44 6.80
CA TYR A 37 -0.96 -3.99 6.76
C TYR A 37 -1.78 -3.48 7.95
N ARG A 38 -1.17 -2.73 8.85
CA ARG A 38 -1.83 -2.27 10.08
C ARG A 38 -3.00 -1.32 9.76
N GLY A 39 -4.07 -1.46 10.52
CA GLY A 39 -5.29 -0.67 10.41
C GLY A 39 -5.81 -0.23 11.77
N SER A 40 -7.14 -0.09 11.91
CA SER A 40 -7.77 0.17 13.20
C SER A 40 -7.61 -1.04 14.13
N PRO A 41 -7.60 -0.82 15.46
CA PRO A 41 -7.52 -1.92 16.44
C PRO A 41 -8.61 -2.97 16.25
N SER A 42 -9.83 -2.57 15.89
CA SER A 42 -10.96 -3.47 15.65
C SER A 42 -10.73 -4.40 14.45
N VAL A 43 -10.19 -3.86 13.36
CA VAL A 43 -9.81 -4.63 12.16
C VAL A 43 -8.65 -5.58 12.46
N GLU A 44 -7.62 -5.11 13.18
CA GLU A 44 -6.47 -5.94 13.54
C GLU A 44 -6.91 -7.14 14.42
N ALA A 45 -7.83 -6.92 15.36
CA ALA A 45 -8.36 -7.96 16.26
C ALA A 45 -9.01 -9.12 15.49
N VAL A 46 -9.73 -8.85 14.40
CA VAL A 46 -10.32 -9.89 13.54
C VAL A 46 -9.24 -10.82 12.97
N PHE A 47 -8.13 -10.28 12.49
CA PHE A 47 -7.03 -11.08 11.95
C PHE A 47 -6.24 -11.80 13.03
N GLU A 48 -6.07 -11.18 14.20
CA GLU A 48 -5.43 -11.82 15.37
C GLU A 48 -6.20 -13.06 15.80
N GLU A 49 -7.52 -12.94 15.95
CA GLU A 49 -8.38 -14.05 16.30
C GLU A 49 -8.37 -15.16 15.25
N ALA A 50 -8.46 -14.80 13.97
CA ALA A 50 -8.39 -15.74 12.86
C ALA A 50 -7.05 -16.49 12.81
N CYS A 51 -5.94 -15.81 13.06
CA CYS A 51 -4.61 -16.43 13.12
C CYS A 51 -4.49 -17.34 14.34
N LYS A 52 -4.92 -16.89 15.51
CA LYS A 52 -4.91 -17.67 16.76
C LYS A 52 -5.71 -18.96 16.59
N ALA A 53 -6.93 -18.90 16.04
CA ALA A 53 -7.79 -20.05 15.83
C ALA A 53 -7.20 -21.09 14.89
N ARG A 54 -6.28 -20.70 13.98
CA ARG A 54 -5.64 -21.57 12.99
C ARG A 54 -4.19 -21.93 13.30
N GLY A 55 -3.66 -21.46 14.43
CA GLY A 55 -2.25 -21.67 14.82
C GLY A 55 -1.27 -21.01 13.83
N VAL A 56 -1.62 -19.84 13.30
CA VAL A 56 -0.84 -19.10 12.30
C VAL A 56 -0.13 -17.92 12.96
N GLU A 57 1.18 -17.76 12.66
CA GLU A 57 1.93 -16.57 13.05
C GLU A 57 1.39 -15.34 12.29
N LEU A 58 1.03 -14.27 13.03
CA LEU A 58 0.67 -12.98 12.47
C LEU A 58 1.82 -11.98 12.64
N CYS A 59 2.36 -11.50 11.52
CA CYS A 59 3.35 -10.44 11.47
C CYS A 59 2.67 -9.15 11.04
N LYS A 60 2.75 -8.10 11.86
CA LYS A 60 2.21 -6.78 11.52
C LYS A 60 3.32 -5.88 11.01
N ALA A 61 3.09 -5.17 9.90
CA ALA A 61 4.05 -4.19 9.41
C ALA A 61 4.15 -3.01 10.40
N ASP A 62 5.35 -2.77 10.91
CA ASP A 62 5.59 -1.67 11.87
C ASP A 62 5.89 -0.37 11.13
N PHE A 63 4.86 0.44 10.90
CA PHE A 63 5.02 1.73 10.24
C PHE A 63 5.77 2.76 11.06
N SER A 64 5.95 2.57 12.38
CA SER A 64 6.78 3.45 13.21
C SER A 64 8.28 3.30 12.91
N ALA A 65 8.67 2.16 12.36
CA ALA A 65 10.04 1.89 11.91
C ALA A 65 10.36 2.48 10.52
N LEU A 66 9.36 3.08 9.84
CA LEU A 66 9.48 3.65 8.49
C LEU A 66 9.86 5.12 8.58
N VAL A 67 10.96 5.50 7.94
CA VAL A 67 11.42 6.89 7.86
C VAL A 67 11.66 7.28 6.41
N SER A 68 10.85 8.19 5.87
CA SER A 68 11.10 8.79 4.56
C SER A 68 12.31 9.70 4.63
N ARG A 69 13.25 9.55 3.69
CA ARG A 69 14.49 10.35 3.60
C ARG A 69 14.40 11.41 2.52
N SER A 70 13.99 11.00 1.34
CA SER A 70 13.81 11.90 0.19
C SER A 70 12.81 11.32 -0.80
N HIS A 71 12.22 12.19 -1.61
CA HIS A 71 11.36 11.80 -2.71
C HIS A 71 11.51 12.76 -3.88
N SER A 72 11.35 12.23 -5.08
CA SER A 72 11.30 12.99 -6.33
C SER A 72 10.60 12.14 -7.40
N PHE A 73 10.42 12.68 -8.60
CA PHE A 73 9.92 11.88 -9.72
C PHE A 73 10.88 10.78 -10.21
N ALA A 74 12.09 10.70 -9.67
CA ALA A 74 13.03 9.61 -9.93
C ALA A 74 12.85 8.43 -8.95
N GLY A 75 12.07 8.62 -7.89
CA GLY A 75 11.84 7.62 -6.86
C GLY A 75 11.92 8.19 -5.46
N GLN A 76 11.94 7.30 -4.47
CA GLN A 76 11.97 7.61 -3.05
C GLN A 76 13.09 6.85 -2.36
N VAL A 77 13.71 7.48 -1.34
CA VAL A 77 14.68 6.84 -0.44
C VAL A 77 14.09 6.82 0.97
N PHE A 78 14.20 5.69 1.64
CA PHE A 78 13.63 5.50 2.97
C PHE A 78 14.45 4.53 3.83
N ASP A 79 14.21 4.57 5.14
CA ASP A 79 14.69 3.56 6.09
C ASP A 79 13.51 2.71 6.57
N PHE A 80 13.78 1.46 6.90
CA PHE A 80 12.84 0.58 7.58
C PHE A 80 13.57 -0.28 8.62
N GLY A 81 13.34 0.02 9.89
CA GLY A 81 14.06 -0.62 11.00
C GLY A 81 15.57 -0.42 10.89
N SER A 82 16.31 -1.52 10.88
CA SER A 82 17.78 -1.49 10.72
C SER A 82 18.26 -1.20 9.30
N ARG A 83 17.40 -1.41 8.29
CA ARG A 83 17.76 -1.18 6.89
C ARG A 83 17.72 0.31 6.57
N LYS A 84 18.83 0.83 6.09
CA LYS A 84 19.00 2.24 5.76
C LYS A 84 19.15 2.45 4.26
N ALA A 85 18.69 3.63 3.79
CA ALA A 85 18.79 4.06 2.40
C ALA A 85 18.27 3.00 1.41
N LEU A 86 17.07 2.49 1.66
CA LEU A 86 16.35 1.66 0.69
C LEU A 86 15.77 2.57 -0.38
N GLU A 87 15.79 2.11 -1.62
CA GLU A 87 15.31 2.86 -2.78
C GLU A 87 14.09 2.18 -3.40
N ILE A 88 13.10 2.97 -3.84
CA ILE A 88 11.92 2.48 -4.55
C ILE A 88 11.51 3.50 -5.62
N PRO A 89 11.27 3.09 -6.88
CA PRO A 89 10.84 3.99 -7.94
C PRO A 89 9.36 4.40 -7.82
N LEU A 90 8.56 3.64 -7.08
CA LEU A 90 7.13 3.93 -6.89
C LEU A 90 6.94 5.15 -5.99
N LEU A 91 6.07 6.07 -6.40
CA LEU A 91 5.92 7.38 -5.77
C LEU A 91 4.77 7.42 -4.76
N GLY A 92 4.95 8.24 -3.72
CA GLY A 92 3.97 8.52 -2.70
C GLY A 92 4.16 7.74 -1.39
N ALA A 93 3.73 8.36 -0.29
CA ALA A 93 3.90 7.82 1.07
C ALA A 93 3.22 6.45 1.27
N HIS A 94 2.11 6.19 0.56
CA HIS A 94 1.44 4.90 0.60
C HIS A 94 2.30 3.76 0.02
N GLN A 95 3.17 4.04 -0.95
CA GLN A 95 4.10 3.05 -1.51
C GLN A 95 5.21 2.69 -0.52
N LEU A 96 5.65 3.63 0.31
CA LEU A 96 6.58 3.31 1.39
C LEU A 96 5.94 2.37 2.43
N ARG A 97 4.66 2.55 2.74
CA ARG A 97 3.92 1.61 3.61
C ARG A 97 3.77 0.24 2.96
N ASN A 98 3.48 0.20 1.65
CA ASN A 98 3.45 -1.06 0.90
C ASN A 98 4.83 -1.76 0.94
N ALA A 99 5.92 -1.01 0.76
CA ALA A 99 7.27 -1.55 0.88
C ALA A 99 7.56 -2.10 2.30
N ALA A 100 7.09 -1.45 3.36
CA ALA A 100 7.20 -1.97 4.73
C ALA A 100 6.47 -3.31 4.90
N VAL A 101 5.30 -3.46 4.29
CA VAL A 101 4.56 -4.74 4.28
C VAL A 101 5.35 -5.81 3.52
N VAL A 102 5.92 -5.48 2.37
CA VAL A 102 6.79 -6.39 1.60
C VAL A 102 8.00 -6.81 2.43
N LEU A 103 8.69 -5.87 3.06
CA LEU A 103 9.86 -6.17 3.91
C LEU A 103 9.49 -7.05 5.11
N THR A 104 8.31 -6.85 5.70
CA THR A 104 7.78 -7.71 6.75
C THR A 104 7.51 -9.13 6.23
N ALA A 105 6.94 -9.26 5.02
CA ALA A 105 6.69 -10.55 4.38
C ALA A 105 7.99 -11.28 4.04
N VAL A 106 8.99 -10.57 3.52
CA VAL A 106 10.33 -11.11 3.27
C VAL A 106 10.96 -11.62 4.56
N GLY A 107 10.83 -10.88 5.67
CA GLY A 107 11.28 -11.33 6.98
C GLY A 107 10.61 -12.63 7.42
N CYS A 108 9.30 -12.81 7.14
CA CYS A 108 8.61 -14.08 7.39
C CYS A 108 9.16 -15.23 6.53
N LEU A 109 9.43 -14.98 5.25
CA LEU A 109 10.00 -15.97 4.35
C LEU A 109 11.40 -16.42 4.81
N ILE A 110 12.26 -15.48 5.21
CA ILE A 110 13.61 -15.79 5.73
C ILE A 110 13.50 -16.66 6.99
N ARG A 111 12.61 -16.34 7.94
CA ARG A 111 12.37 -17.17 9.14
C ARG A 111 11.86 -18.57 8.78
N ARG A 112 11.24 -18.76 7.65
CA ARG A 112 10.77 -20.04 7.11
C ARG A 112 11.85 -20.79 6.29
N GLY A 113 13.09 -20.30 6.29
CA GLY A 113 14.22 -20.96 5.65
C GLY A 113 14.48 -20.56 4.19
N TRP A 114 13.81 -19.51 3.67
CA TRP A 114 14.14 -19.00 2.35
C TRP A 114 15.44 -18.23 2.37
N SER A 115 16.33 -18.51 1.42
CA SER A 115 17.59 -17.78 1.25
C SER A 115 17.35 -16.50 0.44
N ILE A 116 17.15 -15.39 1.12
CA ILE A 116 16.98 -14.06 0.52
C ILE A 116 18.04 -13.15 1.11
N SER A 117 18.99 -12.71 0.29
CA SER A 117 20.07 -11.82 0.73
C SER A 117 19.58 -10.36 0.88
N GLU A 118 20.36 -9.55 1.58
CA GLU A 118 20.09 -8.10 1.66
C GLU A 118 20.18 -7.42 0.29
N GLU A 119 21.07 -7.92 -0.59
CA GLU A 119 21.18 -7.46 -1.98
C GLU A 119 19.90 -7.77 -2.77
N ASN A 120 19.36 -9.00 -2.67
CA ASN A 120 18.10 -9.35 -3.32
C ASN A 120 16.93 -8.46 -2.87
N ILE A 121 16.92 -8.08 -1.57
CA ILE A 121 15.89 -7.18 -1.03
C ILE A 121 16.01 -5.80 -1.67
N ARG A 122 17.23 -5.25 -1.73
CA ARG A 122 17.50 -3.92 -2.29
C ARG A 122 17.21 -3.86 -3.78
N ASP A 123 17.67 -4.84 -4.52
CA ASP A 123 17.43 -4.95 -5.96
C ASP A 123 15.94 -5.09 -6.27
N GLY A 124 15.23 -5.97 -5.54
CA GLY A 124 13.79 -6.15 -5.72
C GLY A 124 12.96 -4.91 -5.42
N LEU A 125 13.39 -4.06 -4.47
CA LEU A 125 12.75 -2.78 -4.21
C LEU A 125 13.08 -1.74 -5.29
N ARG A 126 14.36 -1.64 -5.68
CA ARG A 126 14.85 -0.66 -6.66
C ARG A 126 14.30 -0.92 -8.06
N ASP A 127 14.19 -2.17 -8.43
CA ASP A 127 13.85 -2.58 -9.80
C ASP A 127 12.35 -2.86 -9.99
N VAL A 128 11.50 -2.61 -8.96
CA VAL A 128 10.06 -2.82 -9.07
C VAL A 128 9.44 -1.88 -10.11
N VAL A 129 8.63 -2.45 -10.99
CA VAL A 129 7.84 -1.71 -11.98
C VAL A 129 6.36 -2.01 -11.76
N TRP A 130 5.56 -0.96 -11.62
CA TRP A 130 4.10 -1.10 -11.48
C TRP A 130 3.41 0.03 -12.24
N PRO A 131 3.06 -0.18 -13.49
CA PRO A 131 2.46 0.85 -14.33
C PRO A 131 1.14 1.40 -13.78
N GLY A 132 0.88 2.68 -14.03
CA GLY A 132 -0.36 3.34 -13.66
C GLY A 132 -0.53 3.58 -12.16
N ARG A 133 0.57 3.76 -11.41
CA ARG A 133 0.57 4.17 -10.00
C ARG A 133 1.32 5.47 -9.83
N PHE A 134 0.64 6.60 -10.01
CA PHE A 134 1.20 7.96 -10.05
C PHE A 134 2.44 8.03 -10.96
N GLU A 135 2.31 7.42 -12.12
CA GLU A 135 3.41 7.22 -13.08
C GLU A 135 3.58 8.43 -13.97
N LEU A 136 4.79 8.99 -14.00
CA LEU A 136 5.15 10.07 -14.91
C LEU A 136 5.49 9.49 -16.28
N LEU A 137 4.56 9.62 -17.23
CA LEU A 137 4.73 9.09 -18.60
C LEU A 137 5.55 10.01 -19.49
N ARG A 138 5.46 11.31 -19.30
CA ARG A 138 6.10 12.31 -20.16
C ARG A 138 6.36 13.59 -19.40
N ARG A 139 7.42 14.30 -19.82
CA ARG A 139 7.73 15.67 -19.40
C ARG A 139 7.48 16.66 -20.54
N ASN A 140 7.23 17.90 -20.15
CA ASN A 140 7.04 19.06 -21.04
C ASN A 140 5.88 18.87 -22.05
N PRO A 141 4.62 18.94 -21.65
CA PRO A 141 4.15 19.04 -20.26
C PRO A 141 4.26 17.69 -19.53
N ASP A 142 4.30 17.73 -18.19
CA ASP A 142 4.25 16.51 -17.42
C ASP A 142 2.88 15.84 -17.58
N VAL A 143 2.91 14.55 -17.91
CA VAL A 143 1.72 13.70 -18.01
C VAL A 143 1.85 12.57 -17.03
N ILE A 144 0.91 12.50 -16.10
CA ILE A 144 0.90 11.50 -15.03
C ILE A 144 -0.35 10.64 -15.16
N VAL A 145 -0.20 9.34 -14.95
CA VAL A 145 -1.30 8.37 -14.93
C VAL A 145 -1.40 7.72 -13.57
N ASP A 146 -2.62 7.63 -13.06
CA ASP A 146 -2.93 6.89 -11.84
C ASP A 146 -4.21 6.06 -12.02
N GLY A 147 -4.18 4.80 -11.59
CA GLY A 147 -5.32 3.87 -11.65
C GLY A 147 -6.20 3.87 -10.39
N GLY A 148 -6.11 4.91 -9.56
CA GLY A 148 -6.97 5.07 -8.39
C GLY A 148 -8.44 5.14 -8.79
N HIS A 149 -9.28 4.29 -8.17
CA HIS A 149 -10.68 4.15 -8.54
C HIS A 149 -11.63 3.98 -7.34
N ASN A 150 -11.14 4.29 -6.14
CA ASN A 150 -11.93 4.32 -4.91
C ASN A 150 -11.50 5.50 -4.03
N PRO A 151 -12.30 5.88 -3.01
CA PRO A 151 -12.01 7.05 -2.18
C PRO A 151 -10.60 7.06 -1.58
N GLN A 152 -10.14 5.94 -1.02
CA GLN A 152 -8.80 5.85 -0.43
C GLN A 152 -7.66 6.06 -1.45
N CYS A 153 -7.85 5.57 -2.68
CA CYS A 153 -6.88 5.81 -3.75
C CYS A 153 -6.83 7.30 -4.14
N LEU A 154 -7.99 7.97 -4.14
CA LEU A 154 -8.05 9.40 -4.46
C LEU A 154 -7.43 10.26 -3.34
N GLU A 155 -7.61 9.89 -2.07
CA GLU A 155 -6.89 10.55 -0.96
C GLU A 155 -5.37 10.43 -1.13
N ALA A 156 -4.88 9.23 -1.49
CA ALA A 156 -3.46 9.01 -1.77
C ALA A 156 -2.98 9.81 -2.99
N LEU A 157 -3.79 9.87 -4.06
CA LEU A 157 -3.50 10.67 -5.25
C LEU A 157 -3.45 12.17 -4.91
N ALA A 158 -4.43 12.69 -4.17
CA ALA A 158 -4.44 14.08 -3.73
C ALA A 158 -3.21 14.42 -2.87
N GLN A 159 -2.77 13.49 -2.00
CA GLN A 159 -1.53 13.67 -1.26
C GLN A 159 -0.31 13.69 -2.20
N ASN A 160 -0.22 12.80 -3.17
CA ASN A 160 0.86 12.80 -4.16
C ASN A 160 0.90 14.09 -4.97
N VAL A 161 -0.27 14.62 -5.35
CA VAL A 161 -0.35 15.92 -6.04
C VAL A 161 0.24 17.02 -5.17
N ARG A 162 -0.09 17.07 -3.89
CA ARG A 162 0.49 18.05 -2.95
C ARG A 162 2.00 17.90 -2.80
N ASP A 163 2.50 16.66 -2.73
CA ASP A 163 3.92 16.39 -2.48
C ASP A 163 4.80 16.62 -3.71
N TYR A 164 4.29 16.31 -4.91
CA TYR A 164 5.11 16.32 -6.14
C TYR A 164 4.79 17.45 -7.11
N LEU A 165 3.61 18.08 -7.00
CA LEU A 165 3.10 19.06 -7.96
C LEU A 165 2.69 20.39 -7.30
N ALA A 166 3.11 20.64 -6.06
CA ALA A 166 2.76 21.88 -5.34
C ALA A 166 3.03 23.13 -6.17
N GLY A 167 2.06 24.04 -6.23
CA GLY A 167 2.16 25.32 -6.95
C GLY A 167 2.07 25.23 -8.47
N ARG A 168 1.75 24.06 -9.02
CA ARG A 168 1.58 23.86 -10.47
C ARG A 168 0.11 23.92 -10.87
N ASN A 169 -0.18 24.43 -12.06
CA ASN A 169 -1.50 24.31 -12.67
C ASN A 169 -1.69 22.87 -13.17
N ILE A 170 -2.80 22.25 -12.75
CA ILE A 170 -3.10 20.84 -13.07
C ILE A 170 -4.42 20.80 -13.83
N THR A 171 -4.43 20.02 -14.92
CA THR A 171 -5.67 19.61 -15.58
C THR A 171 -5.84 18.12 -15.37
N ALA A 172 -6.92 17.70 -14.72
CA ALA A 172 -7.23 16.31 -14.49
C ALA A 172 -8.26 15.82 -15.51
N LEU A 173 -7.98 14.67 -16.14
CA LEU A 173 -8.94 13.91 -16.91
C LEU A 173 -9.25 12.63 -16.12
N THR A 174 -10.49 12.47 -15.67
CA THR A 174 -10.89 11.38 -14.80
C THR A 174 -12.06 10.59 -15.38
N GLY A 175 -12.08 9.29 -15.08
CA GLY A 175 -13.20 8.43 -15.35
C GLY A 175 -13.43 7.51 -14.16
N VAL A 176 -14.65 7.50 -13.63
CA VAL A 176 -15.03 6.68 -12.46
C VAL A 176 -16.25 5.87 -12.82
N MET A 177 -16.31 4.61 -12.41
CA MET A 177 -17.47 3.76 -12.62
C MET A 177 -18.65 4.22 -11.76
N ALA A 178 -19.87 4.08 -12.28
CA ALA A 178 -21.10 4.58 -11.65
C ALA A 178 -21.45 3.90 -10.30
N ASP A 179 -20.88 2.72 -10.04
CA ASP A 179 -21.03 1.98 -8.77
C ASP A 179 -20.13 2.51 -7.63
N LYS A 180 -19.27 3.49 -7.90
CA LYS A 180 -18.37 4.10 -6.91
C LYS A 180 -18.97 5.38 -6.33
N ASP A 181 -18.50 5.77 -5.16
CA ASP A 181 -18.80 7.05 -4.54
C ASP A 181 -18.04 8.18 -5.27
N TYR A 182 -18.45 8.45 -6.52
CA TYR A 182 -17.79 9.44 -7.38
C TYR A 182 -17.94 10.86 -6.83
N THR A 183 -18.99 11.17 -6.07
CA THR A 183 -19.17 12.50 -5.48
C THR A 183 -18.04 12.81 -4.50
N HIS A 184 -17.84 11.96 -3.51
CA HIS A 184 -16.75 12.11 -2.55
C HIS A 184 -15.37 12.06 -3.23
N MET A 185 -15.21 11.23 -4.26
CA MET A 185 -13.97 11.15 -5.02
C MET A 185 -13.65 12.48 -5.73
N TYR A 186 -14.63 13.13 -6.36
CA TYR A 186 -14.42 14.42 -7.02
C TYR A 186 -14.19 15.55 -6.02
N GLU A 187 -14.89 15.56 -4.89
CA GLU A 187 -14.64 16.51 -3.79
C GLU A 187 -13.20 16.42 -3.25
N THR A 188 -12.65 15.22 -3.17
CA THR A 188 -11.26 15.00 -2.74
C THR A 188 -10.24 15.57 -3.74
N MET A 189 -10.60 15.67 -5.02
CA MET A 189 -9.73 16.16 -6.09
C MET A 189 -9.84 17.67 -6.34
N ALA A 190 -10.91 18.33 -5.87
CA ALA A 190 -11.16 19.76 -6.04
C ALA A 190 -10.34 20.59 -5.07
#